data_3015e5efe63b2176696c1dc51ee882b2
#
_entry.id   3015e5efe63b2176696c1dc51ee882b2
#
_cell.length_a   1.000
_cell.length_b   1.000
_cell.length_c   1.000
_cell.angle_alpha   90.00
_cell.angle_beta   90.00
_cell.angle_gamma   90.00
#
_symmetry.space_group_name_H-M   'P 1'
#
loop_
_entity.id
_entity.type
_entity.pdbx_description
1 polymer ?
#
loop_
_entity_poly.entity_id
_entity_poly.type
_entity_poly.pdbx_seq_one_letter_code
_entity_poly.pdbx_strand_id
1 'polypeptide(L)'
;MKKIVVTGGSGFIGSNLIKFLLKKKYFVINIDCLKYSANPYNTKNLNKNKNYVFFKLDLNNKNKIVKILKKYKPEGIFNLAAETHVDRSIDNPYNFIHSNILGTYNLLESILKYKKKIKLVHISTDEVYGDVLVGRSDEEYPYKPSSPYSSSKASSDHLVRAYIRTYKIPAIISNCCNNYGPNQFPEKLIPKLIFNIINNKPLPIYGKGKNSREWMHVQDHCEALLMIYIKGKIGESYNIGSGVNIKNIDIAKKLLRIAKKKSSKISEKVKIKFIKDRPGHDFRYALNNKEILKKLGWKTKISLHDGLLQTFNWYINNKNFFNSVSKKLYTKRLGLKV
;
A
#
# COMPACT_ATOMS: atom_id res chain seq x y z
N MET A 1 20.41 -14.89 11.72
CA MET A 1 19.72 -13.87 10.87
C MET A 1 18.22 -14.03 11.07
N LYS A 2 17.53 -12.92 11.42
CA LYS A 2 16.08 -12.94 11.65
C LYS A 2 15.32 -13.20 10.35
N LYS A 3 14.29 -14.06 10.43
CA LYS A 3 13.48 -14.45 9.28
C LYS A 3 12.11 -13.77 9.36
N ILE A 4 11.72 -13.14 8.26
CA ILE A 4 10.47 -12.36 8.17
C ILE A 4 9.64 -12.85 6.98
N VAL A 5 8.36 -13.07 7.19
CA VAL A 5 7.39 -13.27 6.12
C VAL A 5 6.85 -11.90 5.66
N VAL A 6 6.78 -11.70 4.36
CA VAL A 6 6.08 -10.57 3.74
C VAL A 6 5.01 -11.15 2.83
N THR A 7 3.74 -10.94 3.17
CA THR A 7 2.63 -11.31 2.29
C THR A 7 2.33 -10.15 1.34
N GLY A 8 1.90 -10.44 0.10
CA GLY A 8 1.74 -9.39 -0.91
C GLY A 8 3.06 -8.74 -1.35
N GLY A 9 4.17 -9.49 -1.23
CA GLY A 9 5.51 -8.96 -1.44
C GLY A 9 5.87 -8.68 -2.91
N SER A 10 5.08 -9.13 -3.88
CA SER A 10 5.25 -8.79 -5.30
C SER A 10 4.47 -7.54 -5.71
N GLY A 11 3.66 -6.98 -4.80
CA GLY A 11 2.98 -5.70 -4.95
C GLY A 11 3.91 -4.50 -4.78
N PHE A 12 3.32 -3.29 -4.80
CA PHE A 12 4.06 -2.02 -4.69
C PHE A 12 4.81 -1.88 -3.37
N ILE A 13 4.09 -1.78 -2.24
CA ILE A 13 4.71 -1.56 -0.93
C ILE A 13 5.54 -2.79 -0.54
N GLY A 14 4.99 -4.00 -0.75
CA GLY A 14 5.65 -5.25 -0.39
C GLY A 14 7.02 -5.43 -1.03
N SER A 15 7.16 -5.13 -2.33
CA SER A 15 8.44 -5.25 -3.03
C SER A 15 9.50 -4.25 -2.57
N ASN A 16 9.09 -3.03 -2.22
CA ASN A 16 9.97 -2.03 -1.62
C ASN A 16 10.40 -2.44 -0.20
N LEU A 17 9.45 -2.95 0.61
CA LEU A 17 9.73 -3.46 1.95
C LEU A 17 10.71 -4.65 1.91
N ILE A 18 10.52 -5.60 0.99
CA ILE A 18 11.44 -6.74 0.82
C ILE A 18 12.86 -6.24 0.52
N LYS A 19 13.02 -5.32 -0.44
CA LYS A 19 14.33 -4.75 -0.77
C LYS A 19 14.96 -4.04 0.43
N PHE A 20 14.15 -3.32 1.20
CA PHE A 20 14.59 -2.64 2.41
C PHE A 20 15.03 -3.63 3.50
N LEU A 21 14.24 -4.69 3.77
CA LEU A 21 14.56 -5.71 4.76
C LEU A 21 15.84 -6.50 4.38
N LEU A 22 16.02 -6.83 3.11
CA LEU A 22 17.24 -7.47 2.62
C LEU A 22 18.49 -6.61 2.85
N LYS A 23 18.40 -5.28 2.60
CA LYS A 23 19.48 -4.34 2.94
C LYS A 23 19.76 -4.29 4.46
N LYS A 24 18.75 -4.51 5.29
CA LYS A 24 18.87 -4.61 6.75
C LYS A 24 19.28 -6.02 7.23
N LYS A 25 19.72 -6.89 6.32
CA LYS A 25 20.22 -8.24 6.59
C LYS A 25 19.19 -9.20 7.22
N TYR A 26 17.89 -9.04 6.89
CA TYR A 26 16.87 -10.04 7.19
C TYR A 26 16.83 -11.13 6.12
N PHE A 27 16.42 -12.34 6.50
CA PHE A 27 15.99 -13.37 5.56
C PHE A 27 14.50 -13.16 5.27
N VAL A 28 14.12 -13.02 4.01
CA VAL A 28 12.75 -12.66 3.63
C VAL A 28 12.06 -13.81 2.92
N ILE A 29 10.90 -14.21 3.44
CA ILE A 29 9.99 -15.17 2.84
C ILE A 29 8.83 -14.39 2.22
N ASN A 30 8.81 -14.27 0.90
CA ASN A 30 7.74 -13.60 0.16
C ASN A 30 6.63 -14.60 -0.17
N ILE A 31 5.39 -14.29 0.26
CA ILE A 31 4.18 -15.05 -0.10
C ILE A 31 3.27 -14.13 -0.90
N ASP A 32 3.00 -14.46 -2.16
CA ASP A 32 2.13 -13.67 -3.04
C ASP A 32 1.40 -14.59 -4.03
N CYS A 33 0.11 -14.36 -4.25
CA CYS A 33 -0.68 -15.14 -5.19
C CYS A 33 -0.56 -14.64 -6.64
N LEU A 34 0.13 -13.52 -6.86
CA LEU A 34 0.34 -12.87 -8.17
C LEU A 34 -0.98 -12.49 -8.87
N LYS A 35 -1.90 -11.83 -8.14
CA LYS A 35 -3.07 -11.22 -8.76
C LYS A 35 -2.66 -10.01 -9.61
N TYR A 36 -3.63 -9.34 -10.23
CA TYR A 36 -3.39 -8.33 -11.27
C TYR A 36 -2.44 -7.18 -10.87
N SER A 37 -2.45 -6.75 -9.61
CA SER A 37 -1.61 -5.65 -9.11
C SER A 37 -0.22 -6.09 -8.65
N ALA A 38 -0.01 -7.39 -8.48
CA ALA A 38 1.31 -7.95 -8.23
C ALA A 38 2.10 -8.01 -9.56
N ASN A 39 3.32 -7.52 -9.53
CA ASN A 39 4.19 -7.53 -10.69
C ASN A 39 5.47 -8.31 -10.39
N PRO A 40 5.68 -9.49 -11.00
CA PRO A 40 6.91 -10.26 -10.85
C PRO A 40 8.18 -9.46 -11.20
N TYR A 41 8.06 -8.45 -12.07
CA TYR A 41 9.14 -7.52 -12.38
C TYR A 41 9.70 -6.82 -11.13
N ASN A 42 8.86 -6.54 -10.13
CA ASN A 42 9.26 -5.86 -8.91
C ASN A 42 10.30 -6.65 -8.10
N THR A 43 10.31 -7.97 -8.21
CA THR A 43 11.14 -8.89 -7.42
C THR A 43 12.05 -9.77 -8.27
N LYS A 44 12.06 -9.63 -9.62
CA LYS A 44 12.78 -10.52 -10.54
C LYS A 44 14.26 -10.71 -10.22
N ASN A 45 14.94 -9.66 -9.76
CA ASN A 45 16.37 -9.70 -9.47
C ASN A 45 16.68 -10.29 -8.08
N LEU A 46 15.65 -10.56 -7.27
CA LEU A 46 15.82 -11.08 -5.91
C LEU A 46 16.01 -12.59 -5.86
N ASN A 47 15.64 -13.31 -6.92
CA ASN A 47 15.78 -14.78 -6.97
C ASN A 47 17.22 -15.27 -6.81
N LYS A 48 18.22 -14.42 -7.11
CA LYS A 48 19.65 -14.72 -6.91
C LYS A 48 20.14 -14.40 -5.49
N ASN A 49 19.30 -13.80 -4.64
CA ASN A 49 19.69 -13.42 -3.29
C ASN A 49 19.48 -14.61 -2.35
N LYS A 50 20.55 -15.11 -1.74
CA LYS A 50 20.51 -16.25 -0.78
C LYS A 50 19.62 -16.01 0.45
N ASN A 51 19.27 -14.76 0.74
CA ASN A 51 18.44 -14.39 1.87
C ASN A 51 16.97 -14.14 1.46
N TYR A 52 16.56 -14.58 0.28
CA TYR A 52 15.22 -14.41 -0.25
C TYR A 52 14.65 -15.72 -0.79
N VAL A 53 13.38 -15.97 -0.48
CA VAL A 53 12.61 -17.06 -1.08
C VAL A 53 11.21 -16.59 -1.41
N PHE A 54 10.67 -17.05 -2.54
CA PHE A 54 9.35 -16.71 -3.03
C PHE A 54 8.44 -17.94 -3.06
N PHE A 55 7.21 -17.76 -2.61
CA PHE A 55 6.12 -18.72 -2.73
C PHE A 55 4.93 -18.10 -3.44
N LYS A 56 4.58 -18.63 -4.63
CA LYS A 56 3.32 -18.31 -5.28
C LYS A 56 2.18 -19.02 -4.55
N LEU A 57 1.50 -18.30 -3.65
CA LEU A 57 0.51 -18.88 -2.76
C LEU A 57 -0.55 -17.86 -2.36
N ASP A 58 -1.82 -18.25 -2.41
CA ASP A 58 -2.94 -17.50 -1.85
C ASP A 58 -3.05 -17.74 -0.33
N LEU A 59 -3.31 -16.68 0.44
CA LEU A 59 -3.49 -16.75 1.90
C LEU A 59 -4.67 -17.65 2.30
N ASN A 60 -5.61 -17.89 1.41
CA ASN A 60 -6.71 -18.81 1.64
C ASN A 60 -6.28 -20.30 1.70
N ASN A 61 -5.03 -20.61 1.36
CA ASN A 61 -4.47 -21.95 1.55
C ASN A 61 -3.75 -22.08 2.90
N LYS A 62 -4.54 -22.09 3.98
CA LYS A 62 -4.07 -22.18 5.38
C LYS A 62 -3.03 -23.29 5.59
N ASN A 63 -3.26 -24.49 5.05
CA ASN A 63 -2.37 -25.63 5.27
C ASN A 63 -0.97 -25.41 4.70
N LYS A 64 -0.85 -24.81 3.51
CA LYS A 64 0.45 -24.47 2.92
C LYS A 64 1.15 -23.36 3.70
N ILE A 65 0.42 -22.37 4.22
CA ILE A 65 1.00 -21.31 5.07
C ILE A 65 1.61 -21.94 6.31
N VAL A 66 0.87 -22.80 7.01
CA VAL A 66 1.38 -23.50 8.22
C VAL A 66 2.65 -24.30 7.91
N LYS A 67 2.70 -25.01 6.75
CA LYS A 67 3.92 -25.72 6.30
C LYS A 67 5.12 -24.78 6.13
N ILE A 68 4.91 -23.59 5.54
CA ILE A 68 5.96 -22.58 5.38
C ILE A 68 6.42 -22.06 6.75
N LEU A 69 5.50 -21.72 7.66
CA LEU A 69 5.82 -21.24 9.00
C LEU A 69 6.65 -22.29 9.77
N LYS A 70 6.26 -23.58 9.71
CA LYS A 70 7.00 -24.68 10.34
C LYS A 70 8.41 -24.86 9.75
N LYS A 71 8.54 -24.76 8.41
CA LYS A 71 9.82 -24.93 7.70
C LYS A 71 10.81 -23.82 8.02
N TYR A 72 10.36 -22.56 7.92
CA TYR A 72 11.26 -21.41 8.01
C TYR A 72 11.39 -20.83 9.41
N LYS A 73 10.41 -21.07 10.29
CA LYS A 73 10.35 -20.59 11.69
C LYS A 73 10.58 -19.07 11.77
N PRO A 74 9.76 -18.24 11.06
CA PRO A 74 9.93 -16.79 11.06
C PRO A 74 9.62 -16.19 12.44
N GLU A 75 10.25 -15.03 12.72
CA GLU A 75 10.04 -14.26 13.95
C GLU A 75 8.95 -13.18 13.75
N GLY A 76 8.67 -12.81 12.51
CA GLY A 76 7.68 -11.77 12.20
C GLY A 76 7.01 -11.95 10.86
N ILE A 77 5.85 -11.31 10.73
CA ILE A 77 5.06 -11.26 9.51
C ILE A 77 4.64 -9.81 9.26
N PHE A 78 4.87 -9.30 8.04
CA PHE A 78 4.21 -8.12 7.52
C PHE A 78 3.09 -8.55 6.59
N ASN A 79 1.84 -8.27 6.96
CA ASN A 79 0.67 -8.64 6.16
C ASN A 79 0.23 -7.47 5.25
N LEU A 80 0.79 -7.45 4.01
CA LEU A 80 0.43 -6.48 2.99
C LEU A 80 -0.46 -7.07 1.88
N ALA A 81 -0.74 -8.38 1.92
CA ALA A 81 -1.59 -9.02 0.92
C ALA A 81 -3.02 -8.47 0.99
N ALA A 82 -3.42 -7.72 -0.04
CA ALA A 82 -4.74 -7.12 -0.14
C ALA A 82 -5.06 -6.72 -1.59
N GLU A 83 -6.34 -6.74 -1.94
CA GLU A 83 -6.87 -5.94 -3.05
C GLU A 83 -7.02 -4.49 -2.59
N THR A 84 -6.57 -3.51 -3.41
CA THR A 84 -6.36 -2.12 -2.93
C THR A 84 -6.93 -1.02 -3.83
N HIS A 85 -7.62 -1.34 -4.91
CA HIS A 85 -8.13 -0.33 -5.83
C HIS A 85 -9.62 -0.09 -5.63
N VAL A 86 -9.97 1.08 -5.11
CA VAL A 86 -11.36 1.43 -4.77
C VAL A 86 -12.31 1.24 -5.95
N ASP A 87 -11.97 1.76 -7.15
CA ASP A 87 -12.82 1.63 -8.33
C ASP A 87 -13.11 0.16 -8.69
N ARG A 88 -12.11 -0.74 -8.51
CA ARG A 88 -12.33 -2.19 -8.68
C ARG A 88 -13.24 -2.77 -7.61
N SER A 89 -13.21 -2.22 -6.40
CA SER A 89 -14.10 -2.70 -5.32
C SER A 89 -15.56 -2.32 -5.57
N ILE A 90 -15.81 -1.23 -6.29
CA ILE A 90 -17.14 -0.84 -6.74
C ILE A 90 -17.64 -1.80 -7.83
N ASP A 91 -16.77 -2.14 -8.78
CA ASP A 91 -17.12 -3.05 -9.89
C ASP A 91 -17.27 -4.52 -9.45
N ASN A 92 -16.44 -4.97 -8.48
CA ASN A 92 -16.46 -6.35 -7.98
C ASN A 92 -16.01 -6.43 -6.50
N PRO A 93 -16.93 -6.24 -5.54
CA PRO A 93 -16.63 -6.29 -4.10
C PRO A 93 -16.15 -7.67 -3.61
N TYR A 94 -16.60 -8.75 -4.24
CA TYR A 94 -16.28 -10.13 -3.80
C TYR A 94 -14.77 -10.38 -3.68
N ASN A 95 -13.98 -9.89 -4.63
CA ASN A 95 -12.53 -10.08 -4.59
C ASN A 95 -11.89 -9.44 -3.36
N PHE A 96 -12.48 -8.35 -2.85
CA PHE A 96 -12.00 -7.64 -1.65
C PHE A 96 -12.36 -8.41 -0.38
N ILE A 97 -13.57 -8.97 -0.29
CA ILE A 97 -13.98 -9.85 0.80
C ILE A 97 -13.05 -11.07 0.84
N HIS A 98 -12.86 -11.74 -0.29
CA HIS A 98 -12.04 -12.95 -0.40
C HIS A 98 -10.57 -12.70 -0.04
N SER A 99 -9.97 -11.60 -0.54
CA SER A 99 -8.55 -11.32 -0.29
C SER A 99 -8.30 -10.69 1.07
N ASN A 100 -9.09 -9.65 1.42
CA ASN A 100 -8.78 -8.81 2.57
C ASN A 100 -9.34 -9.39 3.86
N ILE A 101 -10.54 -9.97 3.82
CA ILE A 101 -11.18 -10.53 5.02
C ILE A 101 -10.79 -12.00 5.19
N LEU A 102 -11.14 -12.87 4.23
CA LEU A 102 -10.86 -14.30 4.35
C LEU A 102 -9.35 -14.59 4.32
N GLY A 103 -8.58 -13.86 3.50
CA GLY A 103 -7.12 -14.00 3.49
C GLY A 103 -6.50 -13.64 4.84
N THR A 104 -6.95 -12.56 5.49
CA THR A 104 -6.49 -12.18 6.84
C THR A 104 -6.91 -13.20 7.89
N TYR A 105 -8.16 -13.64 7.86
CA TYR A 105 -8.67 -14.72 8.73
C TYR A 105 -7.79 -15.99 8.63
N ASN A 106 -7.53 -16.47 7.41
CA ASN A 106 -6.72 -17.66 7.20
C ASN A 106 -5.26 -17.49 7.63
N LEU A 107 -4.71 -16.30 7.52
CA LEU A 107 -3.37 -16.01 8.05
C LEU A 107 -3.36 -16.08 9.58
N LEU A 108 -4.34 -15.47 10.25
CA LEU A 108 -4.49 -15.51 11.71
C LEU A 108 -4.66 -16.95 12.22
N GLU A 109 -5.51 -17.74 11.59
CA GLU A 109 -5.67 -19.16 11.86
C GLU A 109 -4.38 -19.97 11.66
N SER A 110 -3.60 -19.60 10.64
CA SER A 110 -2.30 -20.24 10.37
C SER A 110 -1.29 -19.95 11.47
N ILE A 111 -1.30 -18.72 12.01
CA ILE A 111 -0.45 -18.32 13.14
C ILE A 111 -0.86 -19.11 14.40
N LEU A 112 -2.15 -19.24 14.70
CA LEU A 112 -2.63 -20.04 15.82
C LEU A 112 -2.21 -21.51 15.68
N LYS A 113 -2.43 -22.11 14.50
CA LYS A 113 -2.06 -23.50 14.23
C LYS A 113 -0.57 -23.77 14.28
N TYR A 114 0.26 -22.75 14.06
CA TYR A 114 1.71 -22.85 14.17
C TYR A 114 2.18 -22.97 15.63
N LYS A 115 1.42 -22.49 16.61
CA LYS A 115 1.66 -22.60 18.06
C LYS A 115 2.98 -21.98 18.57
N LYS A 116 3.62 -21.09 17.81
CA LYS A 116 4.81 -20.34 18.23
C LYS A 116 4.53 -18.84 18.12
N LYS A 117 5.16 -18.05 18.97
CA LYS A 117 5.03 -16.59 18.95
C LYS A 117 5.64 -16.03 17.67
N ILE A 118 4.82 -15.41 16.83
CA ILE A 118 5.24 -14.66 15.64
C ILE A 118 4.61 -13.28 15.73
N LYS A 119 5.42 -12.21 15.72
CA LYS A 119 4.92 -10.85 15.73
C LYS A 119 4.32 -10.49 14.36
N LEU A 120 3.03 -10.14 14.33
CA LEU A 120 2.34 -9.71 13.14
C LEU A 120 2.25 -8.19 13.09
N VAL A 121 2.67 -7.58 11.99
CA VAL A 121 2.31 -6.20 11.63
C VAL A 121 1.28 -6.30 10.50
N HIS A 122 0.04 -5.90 10.79
CA HIS A 122 -1.05 -5.87 9.81
C HIS A 122 -1.14 -4.47 9.21
N ILE A 123 -1.01 -4.39 7.88
CA ILE A 123 -1.01 -3.12 7.17
C ILE A 123 -2.42 -2.79 6.70
N SER A 124 -2.96 -1.69 7.25
CA SER A 124 -4.26 -1.12 6.94
C SER A 124 -4.11 0.22 6.18
N THR A 125 -5.12 1.06 6.22
CA THR A 125 -5.24 2.30 5.44
C THR A 125 -5.98 3.36 6.24
N ASP A 126 -5.72 4.64 5.96
CA ASP A 126 -6.49 5.78 6.47
C ASP A 126 -7.95 5.79 5.99
N GLU A 127 -8.26 5.10 4.89
CA GLU A 127 -9.62 5.02 4.34
C GLU A 127 -10.62 4.31 5.26
N VAL A 128 -10.16 3.58 6.28
CA VAL A 128 -11.04 2.96 7.29
C VAL A 128 -11.76 3.99 8.17
N TYR A 129 -11.18 5.18 8.33
CA TYR A 129 -11.76 6.28 9.09
C TYR A 129 -12.85 7.05 8.32
N GLY A 130 -12.93 6.85 6.99
CA GLY A 130 -13.84 7.60 6.10
C GLY A 130 -13.44 9.06 5.95
N ASP A 131 -14.41 9.90 5.62
CA ASP A 131 -14.20 11.34 5.37
C ASP A 131 -13.89 12.10 6.66
N VAL A 132 -12.72 12.74 6.75
CA VAL A 132 -12.27 13.54 7.88
C VAL A 132 -12.19 15.01 7.43
N LEU A 133 -13.33 15.67 7.37
CA LEU A 133 -13.45 17.04 6.83
C LEU A 133 -12.73 18.07 7.71
N VAL A 134 -12.81 17.92 9.04
CA VAL A 134 -12.19 18.80 10.02
C VAL A 134 -11.27 18.01 10.94
N GLY A 135 -10.15 18.58 11.36
CA GLY A 135 -9.19 17.93 12.24
C GLY A 135 -8.40 16.81 11.56
N ARG A 136 -8.06 15.80 12.34
CA ARG A 136 -7.28 14.61 11.93
C ARG A 136 -7.73 13.40 12.73
N SER A 137 -7.84 12.23 12.09
CA SER A 137 -8.13 10.97 12.78
C SER A 137 -6.88 10.49 13.54
N ASP A 138 -7.03 10.21 14.81
CA ASP A 138 -6.07 9.45 15.62
C ASP A 138 -6.41 7.96 15.58
N GLU A 139 -5.70 7.15 16.36
CA GLU A 139 -5.84 5.69 16.37
C GLU A 139 -7.14 5.20 17.03
N GLU A 140 -7.80 6.07 17.81
CA GLU A 140 -9.10 5.81 18.46
C GLU A 140 -10.29 6.37 17.66
N TYR A 141 -10.03 7.07 16.56
CA TYR A 141 -11.08 7.64 15.72
C TYR A 141 -12.01 6.54 15.17
N PRO A 142 -13.34 6.74 15.20
CA PRO A 142 -14.29 5.73 14.74
C PRO A 142 -14.10 5.35 13.27
N TYR A 143 -14.16 4.07 12.98
CA TYR A 143 -14.16 3.58 11.59
C TYR A 143 -15.49 3.89 10.91
N LYS A 144 -15.45 4.58 9.77
CA LYS A 144 -16.60 4.96 8.93
C LYS A 144 -16.29 4.75 7.44
N PRO A 145 -15.97 3.51 7.03
CA PRO A 145 -15.52 3.24 5.66
C PRO A 145 -16.61 3.52 4.63
N SER A 146 -16.28 4.19 3.52
CA SER A 146 -17.22 4.64 2.48
C SER A 146 -17.22 3.77 1.22
N SER A 147 -16.33 2.79 1.10
CA SER A 147 -16.21 1.95 -0.09
C SER A 147 -16.11 0.47 0.28
N PRO A 148 -16.43 -0.47 -0.65
CA PRO A 148 -16.23 -1.90 -0.38
C PRO A 148 -14.77 -2.25 -0.04
N TYR A 149 -13.79 -1.53 -0.62
CA TYR A 149 -12.38 -1.66 -0.24
C TYR A 149 -12.14 -1.27 1.21
N SER A 150 -12.48 -0.03 1.59
CA SER A 150 -12.24 0.45 2.96
C SER A 150 -13.02 -0.36 4.00
N SER A 151 -14.24 -0.81 3.66
CA SER A 151 -15.03 -1.72 4.52
C SER A 151 -14.33 -3.07 4.70
N SER A 152 -13.75 -3.64 3.65
CA SER A 152 -13.00 -4.91 3.75
C SER A 152 -11.73 -4.77 4.60
N LYS A 153 -11.08 -3.60 4.56
CA LYS A 153 -9.92 -3.30 5.41
C LYS A 153 -10.33 -3.09 6.87
N ALA A 154 -11.39 -2.33 7.13
CA ALA A 154 -11.95 -2.17 8.48
C ALA A 154 -12.35 -3.52 9.09
N SER A 155 -13.00 -4.39 8.32
CA SER A 155 -13.35 -5.74 8.75
C SER A 155 -12.11 -6.59 9.11
N SER A 156 -11.05 -6.52 8.30
CA SER A 156 -9.81 -7.22 8.61
C SER A 156 -9.11 -6.69 9.86
N ASP A 157 -9.14 -5.37 10.09
CA ASP A 157 -8.60 -4.75 11.31
C ASP A 157 -9.37 -5.22 12.55
N HIS A 158 -10.70 -5.29 12.49
CA HIS A 158 -11.53 -5.81 13.56
C HIS A 158 -11.24 -7.30 13.86
N LEU A 159 -11.03 -8.12 12.82
CA LEU A 159 -10.59 -9.51 13.02
C LEU A 159 -9.24 -9.56 13.75
N VAL A 160 -8.26 -8.77 13.34
CA VAL A 160 -6.94 -8.73 14.00
C VAL A 160 -7.10 -8.30 15.47
N ARG A 161 -7.89 -7.27 15.77
CA ARG A 161 -8.17 -6.82 17.16
C ARG A 161 -8.84 -7.92 17.98
N ALA A 162 -9.83 -8.62 17.42
CA ALA A 162 -10.49 -9.74 18.07
C ALA A 162 -9.51 -10.88 18.41
N TYR A 163 -8.62 -11.24 17.46
CA TYR A 163 -7.61 -12.29 17.67
C TYR A 163 -6.53 -11.90 18.69
N ILE A 164 -6.15 -10.61 18.75
CA ILE A 164 -5.30 -10.12 19.84
C ILE A 164 -5.96 -10.33 21.19
N ARG A 165 -7.23 -9.92 21.31
CA ARG A 165 -7.96 -9.97 22.59
C ARG A 165 -8.26 -11.41 23.03
N THR A 166 -8.77 -12.23 22.12
CA THR A 166 -9.27 -13.60 22.42
C THR A 166 -8.13 -14.61 22.49
N TYR A 167 -7.25 -14.61 21.48
CA TYR A 167 -6.23 -15.64 21.32
C TYR A 167 -4.81 -15.18 21.66
N LYS A 168 -4.65 -13.91 22.09
CA LYS A 168 -3.36 -13.31 22.48
C LYS A 168 -2.30 -13.37 21.36
N ILE A 169 -2.75 -13.30 20.10
CA ILE A 169 -1.80 -13.18 18.96
C ILE A 169 -1.02 -11.88 19.11
N PRO A 170 0.32 -11.92 19.04
CA PRO A 170 1.14 -10.70 19.16
C PRO A 170 1.09 -9.89 17.85
N ALA A 171 0.05 -9.08 17.67
CA ALA A 171 -0.17 -8.27 16.48
C ALA A 171 -0.22 -6.77 16.77
N ILE A 172 0.12 -5.99 15.74
CA ILE A 172 0.05 -4.53 15.70
C ILE A 172 -0.61 -4.14 14.38
N ILE A 173 -1.46 -3.11 14.39
CA ILE A 173 -2.08 -2.56 13.19
C ILE A 173 -1.37 -1.28 12.79
N SER A 174 -1.20 -1.02 11.50
CA SER A 174 -0.71 0.24 10.98
C SER A 174 -1.68 0.81 9.94
N ASN A 175 -2.18 2.02 10.16
CA ASN A 175 -3.05 2.72 9.23
C ASN A 175 -2.22 3.75 8.46
N CYS A 176 -2.02 3.57 7.16
CA CYS A 176 -1.15 4.46 6.40
C CYS A 176 -1.94 5.35 5.44
N CYS A 177 -1.44 6.57 5.22
CA CYS A 177 -1.91 7.47 4.17
C CYS A 177 -1.53 6.98 2.76
N ASN A 178 -1.91 7.73 1.73
CA ASN A 178 -1.59 7.37 0.34
C ASN A 178 -0.07 7.31 0.11
N ASN A 179 0.39 6.14 -0.29
CA ASN A 179 1.78 5.91 -0.66
C ASN A 179 2.03 6.16 -2.14
N TYR A 180 3.24 6.63 -2.48
CA TYR A 180 3.70 6.73 -3.86
C TYR A 180 5.20 6.39 -3.94
N GLY A 181 5.68 6.06 -5.15
CA GLY A 181 7.09 5.73 -5.36
C GLY A 181 7.34 4.69 -6.44
N PRO A 182 8.58 4.18 -6.53
CA PRO A 182 8.97 3.10 -7.44
C PRO A 182 8.12 1.85 -7.32
N ASN A 183 7.85 1.16 -8.42
CA ASN A 183 7.07 -0.08 -8.53
C ASN A 183 5.55 0.07 -8.27
N GLN A 184 5.00 1.28 -8.12
CA GLN A 184 3.56 1.45 -7.94
C GLN A 184 2.80 1.14 -9.23
N PHE A 185 1.71 0.37 -9.11
CA PHE A 185 0.91 -0.04 -10.26
C PHE A 185 0.28 1.16 -10.98
N PRO A 186 0.32 1.24 -12.33
CA PRO A 186 -0.02 2.44 -13.10
C PRO A 186 -1.53 2.78 -13.19
N GLU A 187 -2.40 2.11 -12.42
CA GLU A 187 -3.79 2.54 -12.21
C GLU A 187 -3.92 3.62 -11.12
N LYS A 188 -2.95 3.72 -10.20
CA LYS A 188 -2.95 4.71 -9.12
C LYS A 188 -2.57 6.09 -9.64
N LEU A 189 -3.04 7.17 -8.96
CA LEU A 189 -2.97 8.54 -9.45
C LEU A 189 -1.57 8.95 -9.94
N ILE A 190 -0.57 8.92 -9.09
CA ILE A 190 0.77 9.43 -9.43
C ILE A 190 1.40 8.66 -10.60
N PRO A 191 1.51 7.31 -10.59
CA PRO A 191 2.07 6.59 -11.72
C PRO A 191 1.23 6.71 -12.99
N LYS A 192 -0.10 6.86 -12.89
CA LYS A 192 -0.98 7.10 -14.03
C LYS A 192 -0.68 8.45 -14.69
N LEU A 193 -0.52 9.50 -13.89
CA LEU A 193 -0.18 10.82 -14.41
C LEU A 193 1.21 10.80 -15.07
N ILE A 194 2.20 10.16 -14.45
CA ILE A 194 3.56 10.02 -15.02
C ILE A 194 3.51 9.24 -16.34
N PHE A 195 2.78 8.11 -16.38
CA PHE A 195 2.57 7.34 -17.61
C PHE A 195 1.98 8.18 -18.73
N ASN A 196 0.95 9.00 -18.41
CA ASN A 196 0.31 9.85 -19.39
C ASN A 196 1.24 10.98 -19.88
N ILE A 197 2.03 11.58 -19.00
CA ILE A 197 3.06 12.56 -19.38
C ILE A 197 4.05 11.96 -20.37
N ILE A 198 4.62 10.80 -20.05
CA ILE A 198 5.61 10.10 -20.90
C ILE A 198 5.03 9.74 -22.28
N ASN A 199 3.72 9.45 -22.34
CA ASN A 199 3.03 9.04 -23.57
C ASN A 199 2.25 10.18 -24.25
N ASN A 200 2.52 11.45 -23.92
CA ASN A 200 1.85 12.61 -24.48
C ASN A 200 0.31 12.56 -24.42
N LYS A 201 -0.24 12.12 -23.28
CA LYS A 201 -1.68 11.96 -23.06
C LYS A 201 -2.22 12.96 -22.03
N PRO A 202 -3.51 13.32 -22.08
CA PRO A 202 -4.15 14.13 -21.05
C PRO A 202 -4.04 13.50 -19.66
N LEU A 203 -4.02 14.36 -18.62
CA LEU A 203 -3.96 13.96 -17.21
C LEU A 203 -5.35 13.88 -16.61
N PRO A 204 -5.95 12.70 -16.45
CA PRO A 204 -7.30 12.57 -15.94
C PRO A 204 -7.35 12.86 -14.43
N ILE A 205 -8.23 13.75 -14.04
CA ILE A 205 -8.50 14.12 -12.64
C ILE A 205 -10.02 13.98 -12.39
N TYR A 206 -10.39 13.25 -11.34
CA TYR A 206 -11.78 13.02 -10.94
C TYR A 206 -12.43 14.31 -10.44
N GLY A 207 -13.69 14.53 -10.82
CA GLY A 207 -14.47 15.69 -10.43
C GLY A 207 -13.74 16.98 -10.79
N LYS A 208 -13.57 17.88 -9.81
CA LYS A 208 -12.78 19.12 -9.91
C LYS A 208 -11.39 19.01 -9.30
N GLY A 209 -10.97 17.80 -8.91
CA GLY A 209 -9.65 17.53 -8.29
C GLY A 209 -9.47 18.12 -6.90
N LYS A 210 -10.56 18.49 -6.20
CA LYS A 210 -10.54 19.12 -4.87
C LYS A 210 -10.32 18.11 -3.73
N ASN A 211 -10.52 16.81 -3.99
CA ASN A 211 -10.26 15.75 -3.01
C ASN A 211 -8.82 15.83 -2.50
N SER A 212 -8.67 15.78 -1.18
CA SER A 212 -7.40 16.02 -0.50
C SER A 212 -6.91 14.73 0.19
N ARG A 213 -5.62 14.46 0.07
CA ARG A 213 -4.95 13.28 0.61
C ARG A 213 -3.62 13.67 1.22
N GLU A 214 -3.16 12.88 2.17
CA GLU A 214 -1.75 12.87 2.53
C GLU A 214 -0.99 11.95 1.57
N TRP A 215 0.23 12.34 1.23
CA TRP A 215 1.09 11.60 0.31
C TRP A 215 2.44 11.33 0.95
N MET A 216 2.83 10.07 1.02
CA MET A 216 4.08 9.64 1.63
C MET A 216 4.89 8.79 0.67
N HIS A 217 6.20 9.05 0.59
CA HIS A 217 7.08 8.21 -0.21
C HIS A 217 7.20 6.81 0.39
N VAL A 218 7.15 5.78 -0.44
CA VAL A 218 7.12 4.37 0.00
C VAL A 218 8.32 3.97 0.85
N GLN A 219 9.47 4.64 0.69
CA GLN A 219 10.64 4.37 1.50
C GLN A 219 10.42 4.77 2.97
N ASP A 220 9.80 5.92 3.22
CA ASP A 220 9.44 6.36 4.58
C ASP A 220 8.45 5.38 5.22
N HIS A 221 7.49 4.86 4.44
CA HIS A 221 6.57 3.85 4.93
C HIS A 221 7.30 2.54 5.31
N CYS A 222 8.23 2.07 4.48
CA CYS A 222 9.02 0.88 4.81
C CYS A 222 9.84 1.06 6.10
N GLU A 223 10.40 2.25 6.34
CA GLU A 223 11.09 2.57 7.59
C GLU A 223 10.13 2.57 8.79
N ALA A 224 8.93 3.17 8.65
CA ALA A 224 7.89 3.15 9.67
C ALA A 224 7.48 1.73 10.05
N LEU A 225 7.21 0.89 9.05
CA LEU A 225 6.81 -0.50 9.27
C LEU A 225 7.89 -1.29 10.03
N LEU A 226 9.16 -1.14 9.66
CA LEU A 226 10.25 -1.79 10.40
C LEU A 226 10.36 -1.25 11.83
N MET A 227 10.18 0.06 12.04
CA MET A 227 10.18 0.67 13.37
C MET A 227 9.04 0.11 14.24
N ILE A 228 7.82 0.01 13.68
CA ILE A 228 6.66 -0.59 14.35
C ILE A 228 6.94 -2.06 14.70
N TYR A 229 7.55 -2.81 13.79
CA TYR A 229 7.92 -4.21 14.06
C TYR A 229 8.90 -4.32 15.23
N ILE A 230 9.92 -3.44 15.30
CA ILE A 230 10.96 -3.51 16.34
C ILE A 230 10.45 -2.97 17.67
N LYS A 231 9.85 -1.80 17.69
CA LYS A 231 9.54 -1.02 18.90
C LYS A 231 8.05 -0.93 19.23
N GLY A 232 7.16 -1.21 18.27
CA GLY A 232 5.73 -1.06 18.47
C GLY A 232 5.21 -2.01 19.54
N LYS A 233 4.26 -1.53 20.34
CA LYS A 233 3.62 -2.28 21.43
C LYS A 233 2.52 -3.17 20.85
N ILE A 234 2.53 -4.42 21.26
CA ILE A 234 1.53 -5.42 20.85
C ILE A 234 0.14 -4.95 21.33
N GLY A 235 -0.85 -5.09 20.46
CA GLY A 235 -2.22 -4.68 20.70
C GLY A 235 -2.54 -3.26 20.27
N GLU A 236 -1.53 -2.42 20.02
CA GLU A 236 -1.74 -1.02 19.60
C GLU A 236 -1.88 -0.89 18.07
N SER A 237 -2.43 0.24 17.67
CA SER A 237 -2.47 0.73 16.29
C SER A 237 -1.54 1.95 16.16
N TYR A 238 -1.03 2.18 14.94
CA TYR A 238 -0.20 3.35 14.64
C TYR A 238 -0.60 3.96 13.31
N ASN A 239 -0.93 5.25 13.32
CA ASN A 239 -1.17 6.04 12.13
C ASN A 239 0.17 6.47 11.51
N ILE A 240 0.32 6.23 10.20
CA ILE A 240 1.53 6.57 9.45
C ILE A 240 1.15 7.58 8.37
N GLY A 241 1.29 8.87 8.67
CA GLY A 241 0.93 9.98 7.80
C GLY A 241 2.10 10.91 7.50
N SER A 242 1.97 11.72 6.46
CA SER A 242 2.93 12.79 6.14
C SER A 242 2.67 14.07 6.92
N GLY A 243 1.49 14.21 7.52
CA GLY A 243 1.06 15.43 8.19
C GLY A 243 0.60 16.55 7.24
N VAL A 244 0.74 16.39 5.93
CA VAL A 244 0.45 17.42 4.94
C VAL A 244 -0.58 16.97 3.92
N ASN A 245 -1.75 17.61 3.94
CA ASN A 245 -2.82 17.36 2.99
C ASN A 245 -2.61 18.13 1.68
N ILE A 246 -2.72 17.45 0.55
CA ILE A 246 -2.55 18.03 -0.80
C ILE A 246 -3.73 17.62 -1.68
N LYS A 247 -4.31 18.57 -2.42
CA LYS A 247 -5.38 18.31 -3.38
C LYS A 247 -4.83 17.51 -4.58
N ASN A 248 -5.64 16.61 -5.13
CA ASN A 248 -5.25 15.79 -6.27
C ASN A 248 -4.84 16.63 -7.50
N ILE A 249 -5.50 17.77 -7.72
CA ILE A 249 -5.12 18.71 -8.80
C ILE A 249 -3.72 19.29 -8.59
N ASP A 250 -3.30 19.53 -7.33
CA ASP A 250 -1.99 20.11 -7.04
C ASP A 250 -0.88 19.08 -7.23
N ILE A 251 -1.14 17.80 -6.99
CA ILE A 251 -0.23 16.70 -7.37
C ILE A 251 0.00 16.70 -8.89
N ALA A 252 -1.07 16.81 -9.69
CA ALA A 252 -0.95 16.87 -11.16
C ALA A 252 -0.14 18.09 -11.61
N LYS A 253 -0.39 19.28 -11.04
CA LYS A 253 0.38 20.50 -11.33
C LYS A 253 1.87 20.36 -10.97
N LYS A 254 2.18 19.74 -9.81
CA LYS A 254 3.57 19.49 -9.40
C LYS A 254 4.28 18.54 -10.36
N LEU A 255 3.65 17.46 -10.78
CA LEU A 255 4.22 16.53 -11.78
C LEU A 255 4.43 17.21 -13.13
N LEU A 256 3.50 18.04 -13.59
CA LEU A 256 3.68 18.84 -14.82
C LEU A 256 4.89 19.80 -14.73
N ARG A 257 5.08 20.47 -13.59
CA ARG A 257 6.24 21.34 -13.36
C ARG A 257 7.55 20.56 -13.40
N ILE A 258 7.59 19.37 -12.76
CA ILE A 258 8.77 18.49 -12.80
C ILE A 258 9.07 18.06 -14.23
N ALA A 259 8.05 17.65 -14.96
CA ALA A 259 8.18 17.21 -16.35
C ALA A 259 8.71 18.34 -17.26
N LYS A 260 8.14 19.56 -17.16
CA LYS A 260 8.60 20.74 -17.93
C LYS A 260 10.04 21.12 -17.64
N LYS A 261 10.50 21.01 -16.40
CA LYS A 261 11.92 21.24 -16.05
C LYS A 261 12.86 20.18 -16.65
N LYS A 262 12.36 18.96 -16.90
CA LYS A 262 13.17 17.85 -17.48
C LYS A 262 13.17 17.84 -19.01
N SER A 263 12.16 18.41 -19.65
CA SER A 263 12.06 18.50 -21.11
C SER A 263 11.37 19.80 -21.49
N SER A 264 12.04 20.58 -22.32
CA SER A 264 11.48 21.81 -22.89
C SER A 264 10.34 21.55 -23.90
N LYS A 265 10.22 20.30 -24.40
CA LYS A 265 9.23 19.91 -25.41
C LYS A 265 8.20 18.93 -24.83
N ILE A 266 7.34 19.40 -23.90
CA ILE A 266 6.15 18.64 -23.51
C ILE A 266 5.03 19.00 -24.49
N SER A 267 4.42 17.97 -25.08
CA SER A 267 3.28 18.14 -25.99
C SER A 267 2.15 18.92 -25.32
N GLU A 268 1.49 19.82 -26.05
CA GLU A 268 0.30 20.56 -25.61
C GLU A 268 -0.87 19.64 -25.23
N LYS A 269 -0.87 18.40 -25.72
CA LYS A 269 -1.84 17.35 -25.34
C LYS A 269 -1.72 16.97 -23.85
N VAL A 270 -0.58 17.23 -23.21
CA VAL A 270 -0.34 16.95 -21.78
C VAL A 270 -0.93 18.06 -20.92
N LYS A 271 -2.24 18.08 -20.82
CA LYS A 271 -3.02 19.02 -20.00
C LYS A 271 -3.96 18.29 -19.04
N ILE A 272 -4.32 18.93 -17.93
CA ILE A 272 -5.30 18.39 -16.98
C ILE A 272 -6.64 18.28 -17.68
N LYS A 273 -7.26 17.06 -17.59
CA LYS A 273 -8.60 16.81 -18.10
C LYS A 273 -9.47 16.31 -16.94
N PHE A 274 -10.48 17.08 -16.58
CA PHE A 274 -11.45 16.65 -15.59
C PHE A 274 -12.34 15.56 -16.16
N ILE A 275 -12.62 14.54 -15.35
CA ILE A 275 -13.50 13.42 -15.73
C ILE A 275 -14.53 13.20 -14.61
N LYS A 276 -15.65 12.53 -14.93
CA LYS A 276 -16.72 12.23 -13.98
C LYS A 276 -16.14 11.61 -12.71
N ASP A 277 -16.61 12.03 -11.54
CA ASP A 277 -16.15 11.44 -10.28
C ASP A 277 -16.68 10.01 -10.08
N ARG A 278 -16.14 9.30 -9.10
CA ARG A 278 -16.61 7.97 -8.73
C ARG A 278 -17.64 8.08 -7.60
N PRO A 279 -18.56 7.10 -7.48
CA PRO A 279 -19.45 7.00 -6.33
C PRO A 279 -18.67 6.84 -5.01
N GLY A 280 -19.21 7.39 -3.91
CA GLY A 280 -18.60 7.24 -2.58
C GLY A 280 -17.17 7.78 -2.46
N HIS A 281 -16.83 8.82 -3.24
CA HIS A 281 -15.47 9.36 -3.23
C HIS A 281 -15.27 10.31 -2.05
N ASP A 282 -14.68 9.85 -0.99
CA ASP A 282 -14.33 10.67 0.17
C ASP A 282 -13.54 11.91 -0.23
N PHE A 283 -13.90 13.02 0.40
CA PHE A 283 -13.32 14.32 0.07
C PHE A 283 -11.93 14.51 0.68
N ARG A 284 -11.74 14.09 1.96
CA ARG A 284 -10.48 14.31 2.66
C ARG A 284 -10.13 13.17 3.60
N TYR A 285 -8.86 12.70 3.53
CA TYR A 285 -8.25 11.86 4.55
C TYR A 285 -7.13 12.62 5.23
N ALA A 286 -7.06 12.55 6.55
CA ALA A 286 -6.03 13.25 7.33
C ALA A 286 -5.73 12.48 8.62
N LEU A 287 -4.52 11.97 8.74
CA LEU A 287 -4.07 11.19 9.89
C LEU A 287 -3.39 12.09 10.93
N ASN A 288 -3.67 11.83 12.20
CA ASN A 288 -2.86 12.30 13.31
C ASN A 288 -1.74 11.27 13.56
N ASN A 289 -0.50 11.64 13.32
CA ASN A 289 0.68 10.78 13.47
C ASN A 289 1.50 11.09 14.74
N LYS A 290 0.88 11.72 15.75
CA LYS A 290 1.57 12.08 17.02
C LYS A 290 2.02 10.84 17.79
N GLU A 291 1.23 9.77 17.79
CA GLU A 291 1.54 8.56 18.55
C GLU A 291 2.81 7.85 18.01
N ILE A 292 2.93 7.68 16.70
CA ILE A 292 4.12 7.06 16.13
C ILE A 292 5.37 7.93 16.36
N LEU A 293 5.24 9.25 16.30
CA LEU A 293 6.33 10.17 16.61
C LEU A 293 6.72 10.07 18.09
N LYS A 294 5.74 10.17 19.00
CA LYS A 294 5.98 10.19 20.45
C LYS A 294 6.53 8.85 20.96
N LYS A 295 5.89 7.73 20.55
CA LYS A 295 6.23 6.40 21.09
C LYS A 295 7.42 5.76 20.38
N LEU A 296 7.59 6.01 19.08
CA LEU A 296 8.62 5.33 18.29
C LEU A 296 9.72 6.27 17.76
N GLY A 297 9.54 7.58 17.83
CA GLY A 297 10.49 8.57 17.31
C GLY A 297 10.52 8.64 15.79
N TRP A 298 9.48 8.12 15.09
CA TRP A 298 9.45 8.12 13.64
C TRP A 298 8.73 9.35 13.08
N LYS A 299 9.28 9.91 12.00
CA LYS A 299 8.66 10.95 11.16
C LYS A 299 9.09 10.77 9.71
N THR A 300 8.30 11.30 8.77
CA THR A 300 8.67 11.34 7.35
C THR A 300 9.95 12.14 7.14
N LYS A 301 10.81 11.69 6.23
CA LYS A 301 12.10 12.30 5.90
C LYS A 301 12.13 12.85 4.48
N ILE A 302 11.39 12.21 3.57
CA ILE A 302 11.40 12.56 2.14
C ILE A 302 10.31 13.60 1.90
N SER A 303 10.72 14.79 1.46
CA SER A 303 9.76 15.84 1.09
C SER A 303 8.90 15.40 -0.10
N LEU A 304 7.67 15.93 -0.20
CA LEU A 304 6.81 15.63 -1.34
C LEU A 304 7.47 16.00 -2.69
N HIS A 305 8.21 17.10 -2.74
CA HIS A 305 8.90 17.52 -3.96
C HIS A 305 9.96 16.50 -4.37
N ASP A 306 10.85 16.14 -3.46
CA ASP A 306 11.96 15.23 -3.74
C ASP A 306 11.44 13.82 -4.05
N GLY A 307 10.44 13.34 -3.31
CA GLY A 307 9.81 12.05 -3.56
C GLY A 307 9.12 11.98 -4.93
N LEU A 308 8.40 13.04 -5.34
CA LEU A 308 7.81 13.10 -6.68
C LEU A 308 8.88 13.12 -7.77
N LEU A 309 9.97 13.88 -7.59
CA LEU A 309 11.10 13.93 -8.51
C LEU A 309 11.81 12.58 -8.63
N GLN A 310 12.08 11.91 -7.50
CA GLN A 310 12.65 10.55 -7.47
C GLN A 310 11.73 9.56 -8.18
N THR A 311 10.44 9.61 -7.91
CA THR A 311 9.44 8.73 -8.53
C THR A 311 9.36 8.96 -10.03
N PHE A 312 9.30 10.20 -10.47
CA PHE A 312 9.28 10.59 -11.89
C PHE A 312 10.52 10.07 -12.62
N ASN A 313 11.70 10.32 -12.07
CA ASN A 313 12.97 9.84 -12.64
C ASN A 313 13.01 8.30 -12.70
N TRP A 314 12.49 7.63 -11.67
CA TRP A 314 12.46 6.18 -11.68
C TRP A 314 11.64 5.62 -12.84
N TYR A 315 10.44 6.17 -13.10
CA TYR A 315 9.60 5.70 -14.21
C TYR A 315 10.21 6.00 -15.58
N ILE A 316 10.90 7.13 -15.76
CA ILE A 316 11.61 7.45 -17.02
C ILE A 316 12.74 6.43 -17.27
N ASN A 317 13.51 6.10 -16.23
CA ASN A 317 14.65 5.19 -16.33
C ASN A 317 14.24 3.72 -16.37
N ASN A 318 12.98 3.39 -16.01
CA ASN A 318 12.46 2.03 -15.97
C ASN A 318 11.23 1.86 -16.88
N LYS A 319 11.31 2.30 -18.13
CA LYS A 319 10.21 2.22 -19.11
C LYS A 319 9.66 0.79 -19.28
N ASN A 320 10.52 -0.22 -19.14
CA ASN A 320 10.15 -1.63 -19.18
C ASN A 320 9.18 -2.05 -18.06
N PHE A 321 9.08 -1.27 -16.98
CA PHE A 321 8.07 -1.50 -15.95
C PHE A 321 6.65 -1.39 -16.52
N PHE A 322 6.37 -0.39 -17.36
CA PHE A 322 5.06 -0.26 -17.99
C PHE A 322 4.79 -1.38 -19.00
N ASN A 323 5.82 -1.92 -19.65
CA ASN A 323 5.70 -3.04 -20.58
C ASN A 323 5.46 -4.38 -19.86
N SER A 324 5.90 -4.49 -18.59
CA SER A 324 5.70 -5.70 -17.78
C SER A 324 4.26 -5.84 -17.25
N VAL A 325 3.41 -4.84 -17.48
CA VAL A 325 2.00 -4.81 -17.06
C VAL A 325 1.11 -4.67 -18.28
N SER A 326 0.07 -5.51 -18.38
CA SER A 326 -0.92 -5.39 -19.47
C SER A 326 -1.58 -4.00 -19.48
N LYS A 327 -1.49 -3.29 -20.59
CA LYS A 327 -2.09 -1.94 -20.76
C LYS A 327 -3.60 -1.96 -20.48
N LYS A 328 -4.32 -3.05 -20.80
CA LYS A 328 -5.75 -3.21 -20.54
C LYS A 328 -6.11 -3.04 -19.06
N LEU A 329 -5.19 -3.40 -18.13
CA LEU A 329 -5.43 -3.36 -16.70
C LEU A 329 -5.43 -1.94 -16.10
N TYR A 330 -4.83 -0.95 -16.77
CA TYR A 330 -4.70 0.40 -16.22
C TYR A 330 -5.10 1.53 -17.18
N THR A 331 -5.52 1.22 -18.42
CA THR A 331 -6.00 2.24 -19.37
C THR A 331 -7.52 2.39 -19.32
N LYS A 332 -8.27 1.32 -19.07
CA LYS A 332 -9.73 1.34 -18.95
C LYS A 332 -10.17 2.07 -17.68
N ARG A 333 -11.23 2.84 -17.77
CA ARG A 333 -11.92 3.42 -16.63
C ARG A 333 -12.73 2.36 -15.91
N LEU A 334 -12.66 2.35 -14.58
CA LEU A 334 -13.37 1.44 -13.67
C LEU A 334 -14.21 2.24 -12.67
N GLY A 335 -15.02 1.56 -11.86
CA GLY A 335 -15.82 2.18 -10.80
C GLY A 335 -17.05 2.93 -11.32
N LEU A 336 -17.63 2.46 -12.41
CA LEU A 336 -18.80 3.06 -13.04
C LEU A 336 -20.07 2.19 -12.94
N LYS A 337 -19.95 0.99 -12.37
CA LYS A 337 -21.10 0.11 -12.12
C LYS A 337 -21.84 0.61 -10.88
N VAL A 338 -22.84 1.43 -11.10
CA VAL A 338 -23.89 1.79 -10.13
C VAL A 338 -25.20 1.82 -10.88
#